data_2448ae142b14e9b080e1da0dd62fa430
#
_entry.id   2448ae142b14e9b080e1da0dd62fa430
#
_cell.length_a   1.000
_cell.length_b   1.000
_cell.length_c   1.000
_cell.angle_alpha   90.00
_cell.angle_beta   90.00
_cell.angle_gamma   90.00
#
_symmetry.space_group_name_H-M   'P 1'
#
loop_
_entity.id
_entity.type
_entity.pdbx_description
1 polymer ?
#
loop_
_entity_poly.entity_id
_entity_poly.type
_entity_poly.pdbx_seq_one_letter_code
_entity_poly.pdbx_strand_id
1 'polypeptide(L)'
;MEYGLLLLRLVVGLLFAGHGAQKLFGWFGGGGPQGTAAFFASLGYRRPAALAVVVGLSELGGGLLLASGFLTPLASFLLVTVMLNAIATVVWPKGFLGGYEFELTLATVAVALAATGPGEISLDDAVGWADELSGILWASLVLSSAIVISVITTTLGRGTAELDEIPG
;
A
#
# COMPACT_ATOMS: atom_id res chain seq x y z
N MET A 1 -15.89 -20.99 2.87
CA MET A 1 -14.90 -20.10 2.22
C MET A 1 -14.79 -18.77 2.97
N GLU A 2 -15.86 -18.32 3.57
CA GLU A 2 -16.02 -17.02 4.24
C GLU A 2 -15.03 -16.73 5.38
N TYR A 3 -14.84 -17.71 6.29
CA TYR A 3 -13.84 -17.56 7.36
C TYR A 3 -12.40 -17.44 6.86
N GLY A 4 -12.08 -18.02 5.69
CA GLY A 4 -10.76 -17.88 5.08
C GLY A 4 -10.54 -16.47 4.55
N LEU A 5 -11.54 -15.86 3.89
CA LEU A 5 -11.49 -14.48 3.43
C LEU A 5 -11.43 -13.51 4.61
N LEU A 6 -12.24 -13.74 5.66
CA LEU A 6 -12.18 -12.94 6.88
C LEU A 6 -10.79 -12.99 7.52
N LEU A 7 -10.19 -14.19 7.66
CA LEU A 7 -8.86 -14.35 8.23
C LEU A 7 -7.80 -13.59 7.41
N LEU A 8 -7.81 -13.73 6.07
CA LEU A 8 -6.89 -13.00 5.18
C LEU A 8 -7.02 -11.49 5.34
N ARG A 9 -8.24 -10.97 5.35
CA ARG A 9 -8.49 -9.53 5.52
C ARG A 9 -8.02 -9.04 6.88
N LEU A 10 -8.31 -9.76 7.96
CA LEU A 10 -7.88 -9.37 9.30
C LEU A 10 -6.37 -9.36 9.41
N VAL A 11 -5.69 -10.44 8.98
CA VAL A 11 -4.24 -10.53 9.10
C VAL A 11 -3.56 -9.46 8.24
N VAL A 12 -3.89 -9.39 6.95
CA VAL A 12 -3.25 -8.45 6.03
C VAL A 12 -3.66 -7.01 6.34
N GLY A 13 -4.94 -6.75 6.60
CA GLY A 13 -5.43 -5.42 6.91
C GLY A 13 -4.84 -4.85 8.20
N LEU A 14 -4.80 -5.63 9.28
CA LEU A 14 -4.21 -5.19 10.55
C LEU A 14 -2.68 -5.03 10.46
N LEU A 15 -1.99 -5.85 9.66
CA LEU A 15 -0.58 -5.66 9.37
C LEU A 15 -0.32 -4.29 8.73
N PHE A 16 -1.07 -3.93 7.69
CA PHE A 16 -0.96 -2.62 7.06
C PHE A 16 -1.35 -1.47 7.99
N ALA A 17 -2.43 -1.64 8.76
CA ALA A 17 -2.84 -0.64 9.73
C ALA A 17 -1.73 -0.39 10.78
N GLY A 18 -1.05 -1.44 11.22
CA GLY A 18 0.12 -1.35 12.08
C GLY A 18 1.27 -0.55 11.44
N HIS A 19 1.61 -0.83 10.17
CA HIS A 19 2.63 -0.08 9.43
C HIS A 19 2.24 1.40 9.21
N GLY A 20 0.97 1.69 8.94
CA GLY A 20 0.46 3.05 8.87
C GLY A 20 0.58 3.78 10.22
N ALA A 21 0.25 3.10 11.32
CA ALA A 21 0.39 3.64 12.66
C ALA A 21 1.87 3.90 13.05
N GLN A 22 2.80 3.06 12.61
CA GLN A 22 4.24 3.30 12.75
C GLN A 22 4.67 4.61 12.07
N LYS A 23 4.16 4.86 10.86
CA LYS A 23 4.50 6.05 10.08
C LYS A 23 3.85 7.33 10.60
N LEU A 24 2.58 7.26 11.05
CA LEU A 24 1.81 8.44 11.48
C LEU A 24 2.02 8.81 12.95
N PHE A 25 2.18 7.80 13.82
CA PHE A 25 2.18 8.02 15.27
C PHE A 25 3.46 7.55 15.96
N GLY A 26 4.35 6.85 15.23
CA GLY A 26 5.55 6.25 15.83
C GLY A 26 5.27 5.03 16.70
N TRP A 27 4.07 4.45 16.62
CA TRP A 27 3.71 3.26 17.40
C TRP A 27 4.54 2.05 16.97
N PHE A 28 4.59 1.03 17.83
CA PHE A 28 5.29 -0.24 17.56
C PHE A 28 6.77 -0.07 17.14
N GLY A 29 7.44 0.96 17.67
CA GLY A 29 8.83 1.24 17.34
C GLY A 29 9.06 1.95 16.00
N GLY A 30 8.01 2.54 15.43
CA GLY A 30 8.10 3.32 14.18
C GLY A 30 8.73 4.69 14.39
N GLY A 31 9.22 5.29 13.29
CA GLY A 31 9.86 6.61 13.30
C GLY A 31 8.89 7.80 13.34
N GLY A 32 7.58 7.55 13.30
CA GLY A 32 6.57 8.60 13.19
C GLY A 32 6.69 9.41 11.88
N PRO A 33 5.96 10.54 11.78
CA PRO A 33 5.93 11.35 10.56
C PRO A 33 7.32 11.90 10.19
N GLN A 34 8.10 12.29 11.18
CA GLN A 34 9.43 12.87 10.97
C GLN A 34 10.43 11.83 10.47
N GLY A 35 10.50 10.64 11.13
CA GLY A 35 11.37 9.56 10.70
C GLY A 35 10.99 9.03 9.31
N THR A 36 9.69 8.92 9.04
CA THR A 36 9.18 8.51 7.72
C THR A 36 9.53 9.55 6.65
N ALA A 37 9.38 10.85 6.95
CA ALA A 37 9.76 11.91 6.03
C ALA A 37 11.28 11.90 5.76
N ALA A 38 12.12 11.71 6.78
CA ALA A 38 13.57 11.60 6.61
C ALA A 38 13.93 10.39 5.71
N PHE A 39 13.25 9.28 5.88
CA PHE A 39 13.42 8.11 5.01
C PHE A 39 13.06 8.43 3.55
N PHE A 40 11.92 9.05 3.27
CA PHE A 40 11.55 9.43 1.90
C PHE A 40 12.49 10.51 1.31
N ALA A 41 13.01 11.42 2.14
CA ALA A 41 14.02 12.36 1.71
C ALA A 41 15.30 11.65 1.24
N SER A 42 15.76 10.63 1.97
CA SER A 42 16.93 9.82 1.59
C SER A 42 16.73 9.04 0.28
N LEU A 43 15.48 8.78 -0.12
CA LEU A 43 15.13 8.17 -1.41
C LEU A 43 15.00 9.20 -2.55
N GLY A 44 15.23 10.49 -2.28
CA GLY A 44 15.20 11.56 -3.28
C GLY A 44 13.81 12.12 -3.59
N TYR A 45 12.80 11.87 -2.74
CA TYR A 45 11.48 12.46 -2.96
C TYR A 45 11.44 13.96 -2.65
N ARG A 46 10.81 14.75 -3.54
CA ARG A 46 10.74 16.22 -3.46
C ARG A 46 9.89 16.75 -2.31
N ARG A 47 8.85 16.00 -1.88
CA ARG A 47 7.91 16.38 -0.82
C ARG A 47 7.79 15.28 0.23
N PRO A 48 8.89 14.94 0.94
CA PRO A 48 8.94 13.76 1.78
C PRO A 48 7.95 13.80 2.96
N ALA A 49 7.70 14.97 3.54
CA ALA A 49 6.76 15.12 4.65
C ALA A 49 5.30 14.86 4.21
N ALA A 50 4.89 15.39 3.06
CA ALA A 50 3.56 15.12 2.50
C ALA A 50 3.41 13.63 2.13
N LEU A 51 4.45 13.05 1.53
CA LEU A 51 4.44 11.63 1.16
C LEU A 51 4.36 10.73 2.40
N ALA A 52 5.04 11.07 3.50
CA ALA A 52 4.95 10.33 4.76
C ALA A 52 3.52 10.26 5.28
N VAL A 53 2.79 11.38 5.23
CA VAL A 53 1.39 11.44 5.64
C VAL A 53 0.51 10.63 4.68
N VAL A 54 0.66 10.83 3.37
CA VAL A 54 -0.15 10.12 2.35
C VAL A 54 0.04 8.61 2.46
N VAL A 55 1.28 8.13 2.52
CA VAL A 55 1.57 6.69 2.64
C VAL A 55 1.07 6.15 3.97
N GLY A 56 1.31 6.85 5.08
CA GLY A 56 0.82 6.44 6.39
C GLY A 56 -0.71 6.34 6.46
N LEU A 57 -1.43 7.31 5.88
CA LEU A 57 -2.89 7.27 5.78
C LEU A 57 -3.39 6.16 4.83
N SER A 58 -2.69 5.94 3.72
CA SER A 58 -3.04 4.85 2.79
C SER A 58 -2.89 3.48 3.44
N GLU A 59 -1.83 3.25 4.22
CA GLU A 59 -1.62 1.99 4.92
C GLU A 59 -2.60 1.82 6.10
N LEU A 60 -2.75 2.85 6.94
CA LEU A 60 -3.67 2.79 8.07
C LEU A 60 -5.12 2.66 7.62
N GLY A 61 -5.57 3.59 6.76
CA GLY A 61 -6.94 3.62 6.27
C GLY A 61 -7.25 2.43 5.37
N GLY A 62 -6.39 2.14 4.38
CA GLY A 62 -6.53 0.98 3.50
C GLY A 62 -6.51 -0.33 4.28
N GLY A 63 -5.64 -0.45 5.29
CA GLY A 63 -5.59 -1.62 6.17
C GLY A 63 -6.88 -1.82 6.98
N LEU A 64 -7.41 -0.76 7.57
CA LEU A 64 -8.67 -0.82 8.33
C LEU A 64 -9.88 -1.11 7.42
N LEU A 65 -9.92 -0.50 6.23
CA LEU A 65 -10.95 -0.79 5.22
C LEU A 65 -10.88 -2.26 4.79
N LEU A 66 -9.69 -2.79 4.51
CA LEU A 66 -9.51 -4.19 4.14
C LEU A 66 -9.92 -5.14 5.27
N ALA A 67 -9.49 -4.87 6.50
CA ALA A 67 -9.82 -5.70 7.67
C ALA A 67 -11.33 -5.76 7.89
N SER A 68 -12.04 -4.64 7.78
CA SER A 68 -13.50 -4.57 7.91
C SER A 68 -14.24 -5.12 6.69
N GLY A 69 -13.57 -5.27 5.53
CA GLY A 69 -14.19 -5.62 4.25
C GLY A 69 -15.12 -4.51 3.78
N PHE A 70 -14.66 -3.26 3.87
CA PHE A 70 -15.41 -2.09 3.42
C PHE A 70 -14.68 -1.38 2.30
N LEU A 71 -15.41 -1.07 1.21
CA LEU A 71 -14.84 -0.50 -0.02
C LEU A 71 -13.60 -1.29 -0.47
N THR A 72 -13.73 -2.61 -0.54
CA THR A 72 -12.63 -3.56 -0.75
C THR A 72 -11.74 -3.21 -1.94
N PRO A 73 -12.24 -2.79 -3.12
CA PRO A 73 -11.38 -2.35 -4.22
C PRO A 73 -10.56 -1.10 -3.90
N LEU A 74 -11.13 -0.13 -3.18
CA LEU A 74 -10.39 1.06 -2.76
C LEU A 74 -9.28 0.71 -1.76
N ALA A 75 -9.59 -0.12 -0.77
CA ALA A 75 -8.60 -0.63 0.17
C ALA A 75 -7.46 -1.31 -0.58
N SER A 76 -7.78 -2.23 -1.48
CA SER A 76 -6.79 -2.95 -2.30
C SER A 76 -5.95 -2.00 -3.16
N PHE A 77 -6.56 -0.99 -3.81
CA PHE A 77 -5.84 0.02 -4.59
C PHE A 77 -4.80 0.77 -3.76
N LEU A 78 -5.18 1.25 -2.58
CA LEU A 78 -4.27 1.98 -1.68
C LEU A 78 -3.07 1.10 -1.30
N LEU A 79 -3.33 -0.14 -0.88
CA LEU A 79 -2.30 -1.06 -0.41
C LEU A 79 -1.39 -1.55 -1.54
N VAL A 80 -1.95 -1.90 -2.70
CA VAL A 80 -1.17 -2.31 -3.89
C VAL A 80 -0.26 -1.16 -4.35
N THR A 81 -0.78 0.07 -4.37
CA THR A 81 0.01 1.25 -4.74
C THR A 81 1.22 1.43 -3.81
N VAL A 82 1.03 1.30 -2.50
CA VAL A 82 2.14 1.40 -1.54
C VAL A 82 3.15 0.28 -1.76
N MET A 83 2.71 -0.96 -1.96
CA MET A 83 3.61 -2.09 -2.20
C MET A 83 4.41 -1.96 -3.49
N LEU A 84 3.78 -1.55 -4.59
CA LEU A 84 4.49 -1.32 -5.85
C LEU A 84 5.53 -0.20 -5.74
N ASN A 85 5.22 0.88 -5.00
CA ASN A 85 6.22 1.93 -4.72
C ASN A 85 7.37 1.40 -3.86
N ALA A 86 7.09 0.61 -2.82
CA ALA A 86 8.13 0.01 -1.98
C ALA A 86 9.02 -0.93 -2.81
N ILE A 87 8.43 -1.77 -3.68
CA ILE A 87 9.19 -2.61 -4.61
C ILE A 87 10.12 -1.74 -5.47
N ALA A 88 9.57 -0.76 -6.16
CA ALA A 88 10.33 0.03 -7.13
C ALA A 88 11.47 0.87 -6.51
N THR A 89 11.32 1.31 -5.26
CA THR A 89 12.23 2.32 -4.67
C THR A 89 13.11 1.81 -3.53
N VAL A 90 12.68 0.75 -2.85
CA VAL A 90 13.35 0.31 -1.61
C VAL A 90 13.96 -1.09 -1.76
N VAL A 91 13.18 -2.05 -2.24
CA VAL A 91 13.57 -3.46 -2.15
C VAL A 91 14.01 -4.09 -3.48
N TRP A 92 13.75 -3.44 -4.63
CA TRP A 92 14.15 -3.94 -5.95
C TRP A 92 15.63 -4.32 -6.05
N PRO A 93 16.59 -3.50 -5.54
CA PRO A 93 18.01 -3.85 -5.64
C PRO A 93 18.42 -5.08 -4.84
N LYS A 94 17.61 -5.52 -3.89
CA LYS A 94 17.88 -6.71 -3.05
C LYS A 94 17.53 -8.02 -3.75
N GLY A 95 16.85 -7.97 -4.90
CA GLY A 95 16.39 -9.14 -5.64
C GLY A 95 15.08 -9.71 -5.09
N PHE A 96 14.71 -10.91 -5.57
CA PHE A 96 13.44 -11.52 -5.17
C PHE A 96 13.48 -12.07 -3.74
N LEU A 97 14.31 -13.08 -3.49
CA LEU A 97 14.45 -13.72 -2.17
C LEU A 97 15.25 -12.82 -1.21
N GLY A 98 14.68 -12.50 -0.05
CA GLY A 98 15.23 -11.55 0.92
C GLY A 98 15.06 -10.08 0.49
N GLY A 99 14.32 -9.84 -0.61
CA GLY A 99 14.06 -8.52 -1.17
C GLY A 99 12.56 -8.21 -1.24
N TYR A 100 11.97 -8.31 -2.44
CA TYR A 100 10.61 -7.85 -2.66
C TYR A 100 9.53 -8.95 -2.60
N GLU A 101 9.85 -10.18 -2.20
CA GLU A 101 8.87 -11.26 -2.08
C GLU A 101 7.74 -10.95 -1.11
N PHE A 102 8.04 -10.23 -0.03
CA PHE A 102 7.03 -9.87 0.97
C PHE A 102 6.03 -8.86 0.41
N GLU A 103 6.50 -7.76 -0.18
CA GLU A 103 5.66 -6.73 -0.79
C GLU A 103 4.84 -7.29 -1.95
N LEU A 104 5.45 -8.15 -2.78
CA LEU A 104 4.76 -8.81 -3.88
C LEU A 104 3.65 -9.74 -3.39
N THR A 105 3.89 -10.49 -2.33
CA THR A 105 2.89 -11.39 -1.72
C THR A 105 1.70 -10.57 -1.20
N LEU A 106 1.94 -9.50 -0.45
CA LEU A 106 0.89 -8.65 0.07
C LEU A 106 0.09 -7.95 -1.04
N ALA A 107 0.77 -7.44 -2.08
CA ALA A 107 0.09 -6.87 -3.25
C ALA A 107 -0.79 -7.91 -3.96
N THR A 108 -0.28 -9.14 -4.12
CA THR A 108 -1.04 -10.23 -4.75
C THR A 108 -2.29 -10.59 -3.94
N VAL A 109 -2.18 -10.67 -2.62
CA VAL A 109 -3.35 -10.93 -1.74
C VAL A 109 -4.37 -9.81 -1.86
N ALA A 110 -3.94 -8.54 -1.87
CA ALA A 110 -4.85 -7.41 -2.01
C ALA A 110 -5.58 -7.40 -3.37
N VAL A 111 -4.89 -7.71 -4.48
CA VAL A 111 -5.51 -7.88 -5.81
C VAL A 111 -6.48 -9.07 -5.84
N ALA A 112 -6.11 -10.20 -5.21
CA ALA A 112 -6.98 -11.37 -5.12
C ALA A 112 -8.27 -11.05 -4.35
N LEU A 113 -8.19 -10.28 -3.27
CA LEU A 113 -9.37 -9.85 -2.50
C LEU A 113 -10.27 -8.89 -3.32
N ALA A 114 -9.69 -8.03 -4.16
CA ALA A 114 -10.49 -7.22 -5.09
C ALA A 114 -11.20 -8.08 -6.16
N ALA A 115 -10.59 -9.21 -6.56
CA ALA A 115 -11.17 -10.13 -7.53
C ALA A 115 -12.25 -11.04 -6.93
N THR A 116 -12.01 -11.58 -5.73
CA THR A 116 -12.92 -12.53 -5.07
C THR A 116 -14.04 -11.85 -4.28
N GLY A 117 -13.85 -10.57 -3.97
CA GLY A 117 -14.69 -9.85 -3.03
C GLY A 117 -14.31 -10.08 -1.57
N PRO A 118 -14.96 -9.34 -0.65
CA PRO A 118 -14.66 -9.41 0.78
C PRO A 118 -15.24 -10.64 1.48
N GLY A 119 -16.21 -11.34 0.88
CA GLY A 119 -16.97 -12.43 1.49
C GLY A 119 -18.16 -11.94 2.33
N GLU A 120 -19.04 -12.89 2.72
CA GLU A 120 -20.30 -12.62 3.44
C GLU A 120 -20.09 -11.96 4.82
N ILE A 121 -18.97 -12.23 5.49
CA ILE A 121 -18.65 -11.62 6.79
C ILE A 121 -17.89 -10.30 6.57
N SER A 122 -18.55 -9.30 6.00
CA SER A 122 -17.95 -8.01 5.64
C SER A 122 -18.93 -6.86 5.74
N LEU A 123 -18.41 -5.63 5.78
CA LEU A 123 -19.26 -4.44 5.72
C LEU A 123 -19.83 -4.21 4.31
N ASP A 124 -19.08 -4.54 3.24
CA ASP A 124 -19.60 -4.45 1.88
C ASP A 124 -20.82 -5.38 1.68
N ASP A 125 -20.79 -6.57 2.26
CA ASP A 125 -21.94 -7.50 2.22
C ASP A 125 -23.12 -6.97 3.04
N ALA A 126 -22.85 -6.47 4.24
CA ALA A 126 -23.87 -5.93 5.13
C ALA A 126 -24.65 -4.74 4.52
N VAL A 127 -24.03 -3.98 3.59
CA VAL A 127 -24.68 -2.87 2.86
C VAL A 127 -25.12 -3.26 1.45
N GLY A 128 -24.95 -4.53 1.05
CA GLY A 128 -25.35 -5.05 -0.25
C GLY A 128 -24.46 -4.70 -1.43
N TRP A 129 -23.17 -4.35 -1.20
CA TRP A 129 -22.21 -3.94 -2.23
C TRP A 129 -21.20 -5.02 -2.59
N ALA A 130 -21.15 -6.15 -1.88
CA ALA A 130 -20.09 -7.14 -2.04
C ALA A 130 -19.96 -7.66 -3.47
N ASP A 131 -21.08 -7.97 -4.14
CA ASP A 131 -21.08 -8.46 -5.53
C ASP A 131 -20.75 -7.34 -6.52
N GLU A 132 -21.20 -6.11 -6.26
CA GLU A 132 -20.96 -4.95 -7.14
C GLU A 132 -19.50 -4.48 -7.08
N LEU A 133 -18.86 -4.62 -5.92
CA LEU A 133 -17.49 -4.19 -5.65
C LEU A 133 -16.49 -5.37 -5.71
N SER A 134 -16.73 -6.37 -6.56
CA SER A 134 -15.86 -7.53 -6.73
C SER A 134 -15.73 -7.96 -8.19
N GLY A 135 -14.84 -8.87 -8.46
CA GLY A 135 -14.66 -9.47 -9.77
C GLY A 135 -13.40 -8.99 -10.51
N ILE A 136 -13.18 -9.63 -11.67
CA ILE A 136 -11.97 -9.41 -12.48
C ILE A 136 -11.83 -7.96 -12.96
N LEU A 137 -12.94 -7.27 -13.18
CA LEU A 137 -12.92 -5.86 -13.58
C LEU A 137 -12.30 -5.00 -12.47
N TRP A 138 -12.75 -5.16 -11.22
CA TRP A 138 -12.20 -4.42 -10.10
C TRP A 138 -10.73 -4.76 -9.85
N ALA A 139 -10.35 -6.04 -9.91
CA ALA A 139 -8.94 -6.44 -9.79
C ALA A 139 -8.07 -5.80 -10.87
N SER A 140 -8.56 -5.75 -12.13
CA SER A 140 -7.86 -5.12 -13.24
C SER A 140 -7.74 -3.61 -13.07
N LEU A 141 -8.79 -2.93 -12.60
CA LEU A 141 -8.77 -1.50 -12.31
C LEU A 141 -7.83 -1.17 -11.15
N VAL A 142 -7.86 -1.95 -10.08
CA VAL A 142 -6.95 -1.81 -8.94
C VAL A 142 -5.50 -1.94 -9.40
N LEU A 143 -5.17 -3.00 -10.12
CA LEU A 143 -3.79 -3.25 -10.55
C LEU A 143 -3.31 -2.19 -11.54
N SER A 144 -4.08 -1.89 -12.58
CA SER A 144 -3.68 -0.91 -13.60
C SER A 144 -3.53 0.50 -13.03
N SER A 145 -4.48 0.95 -12.21
CA SER A 145 -4.40 2.28 -11.56
C SER A 145 -3.24 2.35 -10.56
N ALA A 146 -3.00 1.30 -9.78
CA ALA A 146 -1.86 1.24 -8.87
C ALA A 146 -0.52 1.30 -9.61
N ILE A 147 -0.39 0.62 -10.75
CA ILE A 147 0.81 0.71 -11.61
C ILE A 147 1.00 2.14 -12.12
N VAL A 148 -0.05 2.76 -12.67
CA VAL A 148 0.02 4.13 -13.21
C VAL A 148 0.45 5.11 -12.11
N ILE A 149 -0.19 5.08 -10.94
CA ILE A 149 0.17 5.97 -9.83
C ILE A 149 1.59 5.68 -9.34
N SER A 150 2.01 4.42 -9.27
CA SER A 150 3.37 4.06 -8.85
C SER A 150 4.41 4.58 -9.84
N VAL A 151 4.18 4.48 -11.14
CA VAL A 151 5.06 5.08 -12.15
C VAL A 151 5.12 6.59 -12.00
N ILE A 152 3.99 7.27 -11.85
CA ILE A 152 3.95 8.73 -11.66
C ILE A 152 4.72 9.13 -10.40
N THR A 153 4.48 8.48 -9.27
CA THR A 153 5.12 8.84 -8.00
C THR A 153 6.62 8.56 -8.00
N THR A 154 7.06 7.49 -8.63
CA THR A 154 8.49 7.14 -8.69
C THR A 154 9.28 7.95 -9.72
N THR A 155 8.65 8.40 -10.81
CA THR A 155 9.30 9.19 -11.86
C THR A 155 9.22 10.69 -11.60
N LEU A 156 8.02 11.21 -11.32
CA LEU A 156 7.79 12.65 -11.14
C LEU A 156 7.94 13.11 -9.68
N GLY A 157 7.72 12.22 -8.73
CA GLY A 157 7.82 12.52 -7.30
C GLY A 157 9.27 12.64 -6.81
N ARG A 158 10.25 12.06 -7.53
CA ARG A 158 11.67 12.12 -7.18
C ARG A 158 12.35 13.28 -7.93
N GLY A 159 13.27 13.98 -7.24
CA GLY A 159 14.18 14.94 -7.87
C GLY A 159 15.27 14.21 -8.66
N THR A 160 15.70 14.74 -9.78
CA THR A 160 17.04 14.45 -10.29
C THR A 160 18.02 14.90 -9.20
N ALA A 161 18.89 14.02 -8.72
CA ALA A 161 20.03 14.47 -7.97
C ALA A 161 20.81 15.39 -8.94
N GLU A 162 20.75 16.70 -8.73
CA GLU A 162 21.78 17.60 -9.24
C GLU A 162 23.06 17.07 -8.60
N LEU A 163 23.93 16.50 -9.43
CA LEU A 163 25.33 16.34 -9.09
C LEU A 163 25.84 17.77 -8.95
N ASP A 164 25.70 18.36 -7.74
CA ASP A 164 26.37 19.59 -7.41
C ASP A 164 27.86 19.35 -7.71
N GLU A 165 28.33 20.04 -8.74
CA GLU A 165 29.71 20.11 -9.17
C GLU A 165 30.57 20.33 -7.94
N ILE A 166 31.47 19.39 -7.68
CA ILE A 166 32.57 19.59 -6.75
C ILE A 166 33.41 20.72 -7.38
N PRO A 167 33.46 21.92 -6.78
CA PRO A 167 34.36 22.94 -7.27
C PRO A 167 35.79 22.42 -7.10
N GLY A 168 36.50 22.31 -8.23
CA GLY A 168 37.89 21.90 -8.31
C GLY A 168 38.83 22.89 -7.68
#